data_73da3f7489bea4d7555e46bda45d69c4
#
_entry.id   73da3f7489bea4d7555e46bda45d69c4
#
_cell.length_a   1.000
_cell.length_b   1.000
_cell.length_c   1.000
_cell.angle_alpha   90.00
_cell.angle_beta   90.00
_cell.angle_gamma   90.00
#
_symmetry.space_group_name_H-M   'P 1'
#
loop_
_entity.id
_entity.type
_entity.pdbx_description
1 polymer ?
#
loop_
_entity_poly.entity_id
_entity_poly.type
_entity_poly.pdbx_seq_one_letter_code
_entity_poly.pdbx_strand_id
1 'polypeptide(L)'
;MQERALIYAILRRMPDFKGHAASREKFMIMDAVKAWDGWAKWNFENRVAECEKMTKGVYPQNVIEKILNYQEYESIRDMLLNHLHERRYNKQLTYSNYYVMNKLRVMFARISVSMLEPDLVIMDEFQRFKFLLSSDDSELGILAHSFLSGHDTRVLLLSLHHINCILPLKR
;
A
#
# COMPACT_ATOMS: atom_id res chain seq x y z
N MET A 1 -8.07 8.50 1.10
CA MET A 1 -7.47 9.29 2.21
C MET A 1 -6.96 8.44 3.37
N GLN A 2 -7.71 7.45 3.82
CA GLN A 2 -7.32 6.60 4.97
C GLN A 2 -6.00 5.84 4.74
N GLU A 3 -5.82 5.24 3.58
CA GLU A 3 -4.57 4.60 3.17
C GLU A 3 -3.36 5.53 3.27
N ARG A 4 -3.46 6.76 2.75
CA ARG A 4 -2.38 7.75 2.81
C ARG A 4 -2.06 8.18 4.25
N ALA A 5 -3.07 8.23 5.12
CA ALA A 5 -2.88 8.52 6.53
C ALA A 5 -2.12 7.40 7.25
N LEU A 6 -2.40 6.13 6.91
CA LEU A 6 -1.66 4.98 7.43
C LEU A 6 -0.20 4.99 6.96
N ILE A 7 0.02 5.17 5.65
CA ILE A 7 1.39 5.29 5.09
C ILE A 7 2.16 6.40 5.83
N TYR A 8 1.54 7.57 6.00
CA TYR A 8 2.17 8.69 6.69
C TYR A 8 2.47 8.40 8.16
N ALA A 9 1.53 7.76 8.88
CA ALA A 9 1.69 7.38 10.28
C ALA A 9 2.89 6.43 10.49
N ILE A 10 3.18 5.56 9.53
CA ILE A 10 4.35 4.68 9.55
C ILE A 10 5.62 5.45 9.16
N LEU A 11 5.60 6.15 8.02
CA LEU A 11 6.79 6.87 7.53
C LEU A 11 7.33 7.91 8.51
N ARG A 12 6.45 8.61 9.26
CA ARG A 12 6.90 9.61 10.23
C ARG A 12 7.68 9.03 11.42
N ARG A 13 7.58 7.72 11.66
CA ARG A 13 8.33 7.01 12.69
C ARG A 13 9.74 6.60 12.23
N MET A 14 9.96 6.61 10.91
CA MET A 14 11.23 6.22 10.32
C MET A 14 12.25 7.36 10.39
N PRO A 15 13.51 7.08 10.78
CA PRO A 15 14.55 8.09 10.93
C PRO A 15 14.79 8.93 9.68
N ASP A 16 14.77 8.30 8.50
CA ASP A 16 15.05 8.91 7.19
C ASP A 16 14.11 10.07 6.86
N PHE A 17 12.92 10.09 7.45
CA PHE A 17 11.90 11.10 7.15
C PHE A 17 11.76 12.16 8.26
N LYS A 18 12.59 12.14 9.29
CA LYS A 18 12.64 13.21 10.31
C LYS A 18 13.04 14.53 9.65
N GLY A 19 12.38 15.61 10.01
CA GLY A 19 12.74 16.96 9.53
C GLY A 19 11.96 17.48 8.32
N HIS A 20 11.13 16.68 7.66
CA HIS A 20 10.36 17.07 6.48
C HIS A 20 8.84 17.12 6.72
N ALA A 21 8.37 17.33 7.95
CA ALA A 21 6.97 17.16 8.34
C ALA A 21 5.97 17.90 7.44
N ALA A 22 6.09 19.21 7.29
CA ALA A 22 5.14 20.00 6.48
C ALA A 22 5.12 19.62 4.99
N SER A 23 6.29 19.34 4.41
CA SER A 23 6.40 18.92 3.00
C SER A 23 5.78 17.53 2.79
N ARG A 24 5.96 16.62 3.74
CA ARG A 24 5.37 15.28 3.71
C ARG A 24 3.85 15.32 3.83
N GLU A 25 3.32 16.07 4.77
CA GLU A 25 1.86 16.23 4.93
C GLU A 25 1.24 16.73 3.63
N LYS A 26 1.78 17.82 3.08
CA LYS A 26 1.31 18.38 1.81
C LYS A 26 1.40 17.36 0.67
N PHE A 27 2.49 16.60 0.58
CA PHE A 27 2.66 15.54 -0.42
C PHE A 27 1.59 14.46 -0.28
N MET A 28 1.31 14.00 0.94
CA MET A 28 0.35 12.90 1.16
C MET A 28 -1.07 13.25 0.74
N ILE A 29 -1.48 14.50 0.77
CA ILE A 29 -2.86 14.90 0.47
C ILE A 29 -3.02 15.63 -0.84
N MET A 30 -1.92 16.07 -1.49
CA MET A 30 -2.00 16.61 -2.85
C MET A 30 -2.77 15.63 -3.73
N ASP A 31 -3.47 16.12 -4.69
CA ASP A 31 -4.33 15.33 -5.59
C ASP A 31 -5.57 14.68 -4.94
N ALA A 32 -5.64 14.62 -3.60
CA ALA A 32 -6.79 14.08 -2.88
C ALA A 32 -7.76 15.16 -2.37
N VAL A 33 -7.34 16.42 -2.37
CA VAL A 33 -8.14 17.58 -1.96
C VAL A 33 -7.99 18.69 -2.98
N LYS A 34 -9.05 19.50 -3.15
CA LYS A 34 -9.04 20.66 -4.07
C LYS A 34 -8.12 21.77 -3.58
N ALA A 35 -8.02 21.95 -2.28
CA ALA A 35 -7.16 22.94 -1.64
C ALA A 35 -6.58 22.38 -0.35
N TRP A 36 -5.34 22.78 -0.04
CA TRP A 36 -4.72 22.54 1.26
C TRP A 36 -5.10 23.71 2.19
N ASP A 37 -6.27 23.57 2.79
CA ASP A 37 -6.79 24.51 3.78
C ASP A 37 -6.79 23.91 5.20
N GLY A 38 -7.23 24.71 6.16
CA GLY A 38 -7.27 24.28 7.58
C GLY A 38 -8.16 23.08 7.82
N TRP A 39 -9.25 22.93 7.07
CA TRP A 39 -10.16 21.78 7.19
C TRP A 39 -9.54 20.50 6.62
N ALA A 40 -8.92 20.57 5.47
CA ALA A 40 -8.26 19.43 4.84
C ALA A 40 -7.09 18.93 5.71
N LYS A 41 -6.32 19.86 6.28
CA LYS A 41 -5.23 19.55 7.22
C LYS A 41 -5.77 18.88 8.48
N TRP A 42 -6.74 19.47 9.14
CA TRP A 42 -7.36 18.94 10.35
C TRP A 42 -7.93 17.53 10.13
N ASN A 43 -8.65 17.31 9.03
CA ASN A 43 -9.22 16.01 8.69
C ASN A 43 -8.13 14.96 8.46
N PHE A 44 -7.03 15.32 7.81
CA PHE A 44 -5.91 14.42 7.58
C PHE A 44 -5.19 14.07 8.89
N GLU A 45 -4.91 15.06 9.73
CA GLU A 45 -4.28 14.85 11.05
C GLU A 45 -5.12 13.95 11.95
N ASN A 46 -6.44 14.11 11.97
CA ASN A 46 -7.35 13.22 12.71
C ASN A 46 -7.26 11.78 12.20
N ARG A 47 -7.25 11.57 10.89
CA ARG A 47 -7.09 10.22 10.31
C ARG A 47 -5.75 9.60 10.63
N VAL A 48 -4.69 10.39 10.63
CA VAL A 48 -3.36 9.94 11.05
C VAL A 48 -3.38 9.50 12.52
N ALA A 49 -4.00 10.31 13.40
CA ALA A 49 -4.13 9.98 14.82
C ALA A 49 -4.97 8.71 15.06
N GLU A 50 -6.04 8.50 14.28
CA GLU A 50 -6.81 7.25 14.29
C GLU A 50 -5.95 6.05 13.88
N CYS A 51 -5.22 6.15 12.76
CA CYS A 51 -4.31 5.11 12.33
C CYS A 51 -3.26 4.78 13.39
N GLU A 52 -2.73 5.79 14.08
CA GLU A 52 -1.75 5.57 15.16
C GLU A 52 -2.35 4.87 16.38
N LYS A 53 -3.60 5.16 16.72
CA LYS A 53 -4.31 4.43 17.78
C LYS A 53 -4.53 2.97 17.39
N MET A 54 -4.93 2.71 16.15
CA MET A 54 -5.18 1.36 15.64
C MET A 54 -3.89 0.54 15.50
N THR A 55 -2.77 1.18 15.19
CA THR A 55 -1.47 0.53 14.96
C THR A 55 -0.54 0.60 16.18
N LYS A 56 -1.09 0.61 17.41
CA LYS A 56 -0.29 0.56 18.64
C LYS A 56 0.38 -0.81 18.81
N GLY A 57 1.52 -0.79 19.53
CA GLY A 57 2.22 -2.02 19.90
C GLY A 57 3.22 -2.52 18.86
N VAL A 58 3.26 -3.83 18.62
CA VAL A 58 4.28 -4.49 17.80
C VAL A 58 4.08 -4.26 16.29
N TYR A 59 2.84 -4.03 15.85
CA TYR A 59 2.52 -3.87 14.42
C TYR A 59 3.37 -2.82 13.69
N PRO A 60 3.55 -1.59 14.19
CA PRO A 60 4.37 -0.61 13.48
C PRO A 60 5.85 -0.98 13.36
N GLN A 61 6.40 -1.67 14.38
CA GLN A 61 7.77 -2.14 14.34
C GLN A 61 7.95 -3.21 13.27
N ASN A 62 7.06 -4.19 13.21
CA ASN A 62 7.09 -5.25 12.20
C ASN A 62 6.97 -4.69 10.78
N VAL A 63 6.07 -3.71 10.56
CA VAL A 63 5.94 -3.05 9.25
C VAL A 63 7.21 -2.29 8.89
N ILE A 64 7.78 -1.52 9.82
CA ILE A 64 9.03 -0.77 9.59
C ILE A 64 10.18 -1.71 9.27
N GLU A 65 10.33 -2.83 9.99
CA GLU A 65 11.35 -3.84 9.70
C GLU A 65 11.19 -4.42 8.29
N LYS A 66 9.97 -4.77 7.90
CA LYS A 66 9.70 -5.25 6.52
C LYS A 66 9.94 -4.19 5.46
N ILE A 67 9.67 -2.89 5.75
CA ILE A 67 10.00 -1.78 4.85
C ILE A 67 11.52 -1.69 4.67
N LEU A 68 12.29 -1.70 5.75
CA LEU A 68 13.75 -1.59 5.70
C LEU A 68 14.40 -2.76 4.94
N ASN A 69 13.79 -3.94 4.98
CA ASN A 69 14.24 -5.14 4.28
C ASN A 69 13.64 -5.27 2.85
N TYR A 70 12.80 -4.33 2.42
CA TYR A 70 12.19 -4.38 1.10
C TYR A 70 13.22 -4.04 0.01
N GLN A 71 13.35 -4.90 -0.99
CA GLN A 71 14.40 -4.83 -2.03
C GLN A 71 14.54 -3.46 -2.69
N GLU A 72 13.40 -2.78 -2.95
CA GLU A 72 13.38 -1.47 -3.61
C GLU A 72 13.34 -0.29 -2.63
N TYR A 73 13.44 -0.54 -1.31
CA TYR A 73 13.25 0.49 -0.29
C TYR A 73 14.17 1.71 -0.50
N GLU A 74 15.46 1.47 -0.69
CA GLU A 74 16.43 2.56 -0.84
C GLU A 74 16.09 3.46 -2.03
N SER A 75 15.74 2.87 -3.16
CA SER A 75 15.34 3.61 -4.36
C SER A 75 14.07 4.42 -4.13
N ILE A 76 13.07 3.84 -3.46
CA ILE A 76 11.81 4.54 -3.14
C ILE A 76 12.04 5.65 -2.11
N ARG A 77 12.86 5.41 -1.08
CA ARG A 77 13.27 6.40 -0.08
C ARG A 77 13.92 7.61 -0.75
N ASP A 78 14.93 7.37 -1.58
CA ASP A 78 15.69 8.43 -2.23
C ASP A 78 14.83 9.23 -3.19
N MET A 79 13.96 8.54 -3.94
CA MET A 79 12.96 9.18 -4.80
C MET A 79 12.02 10.10 -3.99
N LEU A 80 11.51 9.62 -2.85
CA LEU A 80 10.62 10.41 -1.99
C LEU A 80 11.36 11.61 -1.38
N LEU A 81 12.56 11.40 -0.84
CA LEU A 81 13.36 12.49 -0.24
C LEU A 81 13.72 13.57 -1.28
N ASN A 82 14.12 13.16 -2.48
CA ASN A 82 14.38 14.09 -3.58
C ASN A 82 13.12 14.88 -3.97
N HIS A 83 12.00 14.19 -4.12
CA HIS A 83 10.73 14.85 -4.43
C HIS A 83 10.30 15.87 -3.36
N LEU A 84 10.46 15.54 -2.07
CA LEU A 84 10.18 16.46 -0.96
C LEU A 84 11.12 17.67 -0.96
N HIS A 85 12.39 17.46 -1.30
CA HIS A 85 13.38 18.52 -1.43
C HIS A 85 13.06 19.46 -2.61
N GLU A 86 12.79 18.90 -3.79
CA GLU A 86 12.41 19.70 -4.98
C GLU A 86 11.19 20.58 -4.69
N ARG A 87 10.18 20.04 -4.01
CA ARG A 87 8.99 20.81 -3.61
C ARG A 87 9.28 21.89 -2.59
N ARG A 88 10.13 21.61 -1.61
CA ARG A 88 10.50 22.61 -0.60
C ARG A 88 11.15 23.84 -1.20
N TYR A 89 11.94 23.66 -2.25
CA TYR A 89 12.70 24.73 -2.90
C TYR A 89 12.09 25.17 -4.25
N ASN A 90 10.82 24.81 -4.55
CA ASN A 90 10.13 25.12 -5.79
C ASN A 90 10.93 24.76 -7.05
N LYS A 91 11.67 23.65 -7.00
CA LYS A 91 12.42 23.13 -8.14
C LYS A 91 11.49 22.40 -9.11
N GLN A 92 11.97 22.20 -10.32
CA GLN A 92 11.32 21.29 -11.27
C GLN A 92 11.29 19.88 -10.68
N LEU A 93 10.14 19.23 -10.74
CA LEU A 93 9.97 17.89 -10.21
C LEU A 93 10.52 16.85 -11.19
N THR A 94 11.41 15.99 -10.69
CA THR A 94 11.91 14.84 -11.46
C THR A 94 10.81 13.81 -11.68
N TYR A 95 9.97 13.59 -10.67
CA TYR A 95 8.84 12.67 -10.71
C TYR A 95 7.54 13.37 -10.35
N SER A 96 6.43 12.94 -10.98
CA SER A 96 5.11 13.43 -10.57
C SER A 96 4.73 12.93 -9.17
N ASN A 97 3.88 13.67 -8.47
CA ASN A 97 3.33 13.23 -7.18
C ASN A 97 2.66 11.87 -7.27
N TYR A 98 1.89 11.67 -8.36
CA TYR A 98 1.19 10.41 -8.60
C TYR A 98 2.16 9.25 -8.68
N TYR A 99 3.26 9.40 -9.40
CA TYR A 99 4.27 8.35 -9.57
C TYR A 99 4.91 7.96 -8.23
N VAL A 100 5.39 8.94 -7.45
CA VAL A 100 6.00 8.69 -6.14
C VAL A 100 5.00 8.06 -5.17
N MET A 101 3.76 8.57 -5.15
CA MET A 101 2.70 8.02 -4.31
C MET A 101 2.34 6.58 -4.70
N ASN A 102 2.32 6.28 -6.00
CA ASN A 102 2.04 4.92 -6.47
C ASN A 102 3.13 3.94 -6.03
N LYS A 103 4.41 4.31 -6.14
CA LYS A 103 5.52 3.48 -5.64
C LYS A 103 5.40 3.18 -4.15
N LEU A 104 5.05 4.18 -3.34
CA LEU A 104 4.79 3.97 -1.91
C LEU A 104 3.62 3.00 -1.68
N ARG A 105 2.51 3.18 -2.38
CA ARG A 105 1.33 2.32 -2.27
C ARG A 105 1.65 0.87 -2.59
N VAL A 106 2.35 0.64 -3.70
CA VAL A 106 2.73 -0.72 -4.12
C VAL A 106 3.63 -1.37 -3.07
N MET A 107 4.63 -0.66 -2.57
CA MET A 107 5.49 -1.16 -1.49
C MET A 107 4.67 -1.53 -0.25
N PHE A 108 3.81 -0.63 0.24
CA PHE A 108 2.98 -0.89 1.41
C PHE A 108 1.98 -2.03 1.19
N ALA A 109 1.39 -2.13 -0.01
CA ALA A 109 0.49 -3.23 -0.38
C ALA A 109 1.22 -4.58 -0.34
N ARG A 110 2.39 -4.68 -0.96
CA ARG A 110 3.22 -5.91 -0.95
C ARG A 110 3.62 -6.31 0.47
N ILE A 111 4.05 -5.36 1.29
CA ILE A 111 4.40 -5.62 2.69
C ILE A 111 3.16 -6.08 3.47
N SER A 112 2.01 -5.40 3.30
CA SER A 112 0.77 -5.78 3.97
C SER A 112 0.33 -7.19 3.59
N VAL A 113 0.39 -7.53 2.31
CA VAL A 113 0.08 -8.88 1.81
C VAL A 113 1.04 -9.92 2.40
N SER A 114 2.34 -9.61 2.46
CA SER A 114 3.34 -10.54 3.04
C SER A 114 3.22 -10.73 4.55
N MET A 115 2.43 -9.88 5.23
CA MET A 115 2.12 -9.99 6.66
C MET A 115 0.79 -10.70 6.93
N LEU A 116 -0.02 -10.90 5.89
CA LEU A 116 -1.25 -11.67 5.97
C LEU A 116 -0.89 -13.14 5.71
N GLU A 117 -1.19 -13.97 6.69
CA GLU A 117 -1.08 -15.44 6.59
C GLU A 117 -2.48 -16.05 6.76
N PRO A 118 -3.35 -15.92 5.73
CA PRO A 118 -4.73 -16.39 5.86
C PRO A 118 -4.77 -17.92 5.76
N ASP A 119 -5.47 -18.56 6.70
CA ASP A 119 -5.78 -19.98 6.63
C ASP A 119 -6.77 -20.30 5.51
N LEU A 120 -7.68 -19.34 5.23
CA LEU A 120 -8.73 -19.46 4.23
C LEU A 120 -8.98 -18.13 3.52
N VAL A 121 -8.98 -18.16 2.19
CA VAL A 121 -9.43 -17.05 1.33
C VAL A 121 -10.69 -17.47 0.60
N ILE A 122 -11.77 -16.70 0.77
CA ILE A 122 -13.03 -16.89 0.04
C ILE A 122 -13.13 -15.80 -1.01
N MET A 123 -13.16 -16.18 -2.28
CA MET A 123 -13.37 -15.25 -3.39
C MET A 123 -14.77 -15.45 -3.95
N ASP A 124 -15.66 -14.51 -3.65
CA ASP A 124 -16.97 -14.44 -4.25
C ASP A 124 -16.90 -13.77 -5.64
N GLU A 125 -17.74 -14.20 -6.58
CA GLU A 125 -17.73 -13.73 -7.97
C GLU A 125 -16.33 -13.81 -8.62
N PHE A 126 -15.61 -14.89 -8.38
CA PHE A 126 -14.21 -15.03 -8.77
C PHE A 126 -13.97 -14.77 -10.27
N GLN A 127 -14.97 -14.98 -11.12
CA GLN A 127 -14.89 -14.70 -12.56
C GLN A 127 -14.54 -13.24 -12.87
N ARG A 128 -14.88 -12.29 -11.97
CA ARG A 128 -14.49 -10.88 -12.09
C ARG A 128 -12.98 -10.66 -11.88
N PHE A 129 -12.35 -11.56 -11.15
CA PHE A 129 -10.94 -11.49 -10.80
C PHE A 129 -10.07 -12.45 -11.63
N LYS A 130 -10.67 -13.21 -12.54
CA LYS A 130 -9.96 -14.20 -13.36
C LYS A 130 -8.78 -13.59 -14.13
N PHE A 131 -8.93 -12.34 -14.60
CA PHE A 131 -7.87 -11.64 -15.30
C PHE A 131 -6.66 -11.32 -14.39
N LEU A 132 -6.87 -11.10 -13.08
CA LEU A 132 -5.78 -10.88 -12.12
C LEU A 132 -4.97 -12.16 -11.89
N LEU A 133 -5.60 -13.32 -12.00
CA LEU A 133 -4.95 -14.62 -11.83
C LEU A 133 -4.27 -15.11 -13.11
N SER A 134 -4.65 -14.55 -14.26
CA SER A 134 -4.12 -14.93 -15.58
C SER A 134 -3.00 -14.00 -16.09
N SER A 135 -2.78 -12.85 -15.47
CA SER A 135 -1.75 -11.88 -15.87
C SER A 135 -0.58 -11.92 -14.90
N ASP A 136 0.38 -12.81 -15.15
CA ASP A 136 1.57 -12.98 -14.30
C ASP A 136 2.47 -11.73 -14.22
N ASP A 137 2.39 -10.84 -15.22
CA ASP A 137 3.27 -9.67 -15.33
C ASP A 137 2.69 -8.37 -14.75
N SER A 138 1.42 -8.34 -14.31
CA SER A 138 0.86 -7.13 -13.70
C SER A 138 1.19 -7.04 -12.21
N GLU A 139 1.45 -5.83 -11.69
CA GLU A 139 1.67 -5.61 -10.25
C GLU A 139 0.51 -6.17 -9.39
N LEU A 140 -0.72 -6.08 -9.89
CA LEU A 140 -1.90 -6.66 -9.25
C LEU A 140 -1.92 -8.19 -9.33
N GLY A 141 -1.51 -8.76 -10.45
CA GLY A 141 -1.38 -10.21 -10.63
C GLY A 141 -0.36 -10.81 -9.66
N ILE A 142 0.82 -10.18 -9.55
CA ILE A 142 1.87 -10.58 -8.62
C ILE A 142 1.37 -10.52 -7.17
N LEU A 143 0.64 -9.46 -6.78
CA LEU A 143 0.05 -9.32 -5.45
C LEU A 143 -1.01 -10.40 -5.18
N ALA A 144 -1.89 -10.64 -6.15
CA ALA A 144 -2.94 -11.67 -6.04
C ALA A 144 -2.30 -13.07 -5.90
N HIS A 145 -1.30 -13.38 -6.72
CA HIS A 145 -0.56 -14.64 -6.63
C HIS A 145 0.13 -14.79 -5.27
N SER A 146 0.84 -13.77 -4.80
CA SER A 146 1.49 -13.78 -3.49
C SER A 146 0.51 -14.00 -2.34
N PHE A 147 -0.69 -13.42 -2.43
CA PHE A 147 -1.74 -13.58 -1.42
C PHE A 147 -2.38 -14.97 -1.42
N LEU A 148 -2.56 -15.57 -2.62
CA LEU A 148 -3.22 -16.86 -2.77
C LEU A 148 -2.28 -18.06 -2.65
N SER A 149 -0.97 -17.84 -2.76
CA SER A 149 0.06 -18.90 -2.74
C SER A 149 0.73 -19.08 -1.38
N GLY A 150 0.12 -18.59 -0.29
CA GLY A 150 0.62 -18.82 1.09
C GLY A 150 0.73 -20.33 1.38
N HIS A 151 1.73 -20.72 2.15
CA HIS A 151 2.15 -22.13 2.31
C HIS A 151 1.02 -23.07 2.80
N ASP A 152 0.05 -22.55 3.55
CA ASP A 152 -1.10 -23.29 4.10
C ASP A 152 -2.46 -22.66 3.74
N THR A 153 -2.49 -21.70 2.81
CA THR A 153 -3.69 -20.98 2.45
C THR A 153 -4.65 -21.85 1.62
N ARG A 154 -5.85 -22.05 2.12
CA ARG A 154 -6.95 -22.67 1.35
C ARG A 154 -7.73 -21.60 0.61
N VAL A 155 -8.02 -21.84 -0.66
CA VAL A 155 -8.76 -20.88 -1.49
C VAL A 155 -10.11 -21.50 -1.89
N LEU A 156 -11.21 -20.84 -1.53
CA LEU A 156 -12.56 -21.16 -1.93
C LEU A 156 -13.05 -20.14 -2.96
N LEU A 157 -13.32 -20.61 -4.18
CA LEU A 157 -13.84 -19.79 -5.27
C LEU A 157 -15.35 -19.99 -5.39
N LEU A 158 -16.11 -18.92 -5.23
CA LEU A 158 -17.56 -18.91 -5.38
C LEU A 158 -17.93 -18.21 -6.70
N SER A 159 -18.88 -18.80 -7.45
CA SER A 159 -19.40 -18.23 -8.70
C SER A 159 -20.91 -18.39 -8.75
N LEU A 160 -21.62 -17.33 -9.10
CA LEU A 160 -23.06 -17.31 -9.28
C LEU A 160 -23.54 -17.92 -10.60
N HIS A 161 -22.65 -18.34 -11.48
CA HIS A 161 -23.05 -18.98 -12.74
C HIS A 161 -23.21 -20.48 -12.58
N HIS A 162 -24.36 -20.99 -13.05
CA HIS A 162 -24.75 -22.39 -13.06
C HIS A 162 -23.58 -23.34 -13.26
N ILE A 163 -23.42 -24.23 -12.31
CA ILE A 163 -22.44 -25.30 -12.27
C ILE A 163 -22.67 -26.22 -13.46
N ASN A 164 -21.84 -26.08 -14.48
CA ASN A 164 -21.59 -27.12 -15.45
C ASN A 164 -20.10 -27.15 -15.77
N CYS A 165 -19.28 -27.52 -14.80
CA CYS A 165 -17.93 -28.09 -15.02
C CYS A 165 -17.36 -28.55 -13.68
N ILE A 166 -17.53 -29.82 -13.40
CA ILE A 166 -16.67 -30.53 -12.46
C ILE A 166 -15.32 -30.71 -13.16
N LEU A 167 -14.33 -29.89 -12.82
CA LEU A 167 -12.95 -30.18 -13.21
C LEU A 167 -12.31 -31.05 -12.14
N PRO A 168 -11.80 -32.24 -12.49
CA PRO A 168 -11.05 -33.06 -11.55
C PRO A 168 -9.72 -32.39 -11.24
N LEU A 169 -9.48 -32.07 -9.99
CA LEU A 169 -8.17 -31.72 -9.47
C LEU A 169 -7.23 -32.91 -9.69
N LYS A 170 -6.29 -32.79 -10.61
CA LYS A 170 -5.16 -33.73 -10.69
C LYS A 170 -4.27 -33.54 -9.47
N ARG A 171 -4.11 -34.63 -8.74
CA ARG A 171 -3.14 -34.80 -7.66
C ARG A 171 -1.70 -34.71 -8.18
#